data_cc77742ecb601397e64b37e3411788ee
#
_entry.id   cc77742ecb601397e64b37e3411788ee
#
_cell.length_a   1.000
_cell.length_b   1.000
_cell.length_c   1.000
_cell.angle_alpha   90.00
_cell.angle_beta   90.00
_cell.angle_gamma   90.00
#
_symmetry.space_group_name_H-M   'P 1'
#
loop_
_entity.id
_entity.type
_entity.pdbx_description
1 polymer ?
#
loop_
_entity_poly.entity_id
_entity_poly.type
_entity_poly.pdbx_seq_one_letter_code
_entity_poly.pdbx_strand_id
1 'polypeptide(L)'
;MLSAFLTGIGLGSYLVRFAINRHVDRVAVFGWIQVMLGVFSALALPLLFSFDDPQALSRSLAGIADQAEALVLSSFGIAFLVMIVPAALIGATFPLVGDLAVRRMSETGASVGKVYAINTAGNVLGAILPGVLLLNWLGIQKSIL
;
A
#
# COMPACT_ATOMS: atom_id res chain seq x y z
N MET A 1 2.31 -13.36 2.56
CA MET A 1 1.63 -12.15 2.08
C MET A 1 1.05 -11.30 3.22
N LEU A 2 0.20 -11.86 4.11
CA LEU A 2 -0.36 -11.11 5.25
C LEU A 2 0.71 -10.50 6.17
N SER A 3 1.77 -11.23 6.46
CA SER A 3 2.90 -10.75 7.27
C SER A 3 3.61 -9.55 6.63
N ALA A 4 3.83 -9.56 5.31
CA ALA A 4 4.41 -8.44 4.59
C ALA A 4 3.53 -7.18 4.69
N PHE A 5 2.24 -7.36 4.50
CA PHE A 5 1.24 -6.29 4.59
C PHE A 5 1.20 -5.67 6.00
N LEU A 6 1.11 -6.51 7.04
CA LEU A 6 1.09 -6.04 8.43
C LEU A 6 2.40 -5.37 8.83
N THR A 7 3.54 -5.93 8.41
CA THR A 7 4.85 -5.32 8.64
C THR A 7 4.96 -3.96 7.95
N GLY A 8 4.50 -3.86 6.69
CA GLY A 8 4.45 -2.60 5.95
C GLY A 8 3.62 -1.55 6.67
N ILE A 9 2.39 -1.88 7.08
CA ILE A 9 1.53 -0.95 7.83
C ILE A 9 2.21 -0.51 9.14
N GLY A 10 2.78 -1.44 9.90
CA GLY A 10 3.48 -1.13 11.14
C GLY A 10 4.68 -0.20 10.93
N LEU A 11 5.52 -0.49 9.94
CA LEU A 11 6.66 0.35 9.58
C LEU A 11 6.23 1.75 9.12
N GLY A 12 5.22 1.83 8.25
CA GLY A 12 4.69 3.11 7.77
C GLY A 12 4.14 3.98 8.89
N SER A 13 3.34 3.40 9.78
CA SER A 13 2.82 4.08 10.97
C SER A 13 3.94 4.54 11.91
N TYR A 14 5.00 3.75 12.05
CA TYR A 14 6.15 4.12 12.87
C TYR A 14 6.96 5.26 12.25
N LEU A 15 7.24 5.18 10.95
CA LEU A 15 8.07 6.16 10.25
C LEU A 15 7.41 7.53 10.14
N VAL A 16 6.10 7.60 9.95
CA VAL A 16 5.38 8.87 9.81
C VAL A 16 5.43 9.72 11.08
N ARG A 17 5.62 9.10 12.25
CA ARG A 17 5.78 9.84 13.51
C ARG A 17 6.95 10.84 13.46
N PHE A 18 8.01 10.53 12.73
CA PHE A 18 9.15 11.43 12.55
C PHE A 18 8.79 12.62 11.64
N ALA A 19 7.90 12.41 10.66
CA ALA A 19 7.38 13.48 9.81
C ALA A 19 6.41 14.39 10.57
N ILE A 20 5.59 13.83 11.46
CA ILE A 20 4.64 14.58 12.28
C ILE A 20 5.36 15.49 13.31
N ASN A 21 6.52 15.08 13.78
CA ASN A 21 7.27 15.79 14.84
C ASN A 21 8.10 16.99 14.31
N ARG A 22 8.15 17.19 12.99
CA ARG A 22 8.79 18.35 12.35
C ARG A 22 7.75 19.43 12.04
N HIS A 23 8.19 20.68 11.91
CA HIS A 23 7.36 21.81 11.45
C HIS A 23 6.99 21.70 9.95
N VAL A 24 6.47 20.54 9.56
CA VAL A 24 6.11 20.24 8.17
C VAL A 24 4.58 20.33 8.04
N ASP A 25 4.11 20.88 6.94
CA ASP A 25 2.69 20.89 6.61
C ASP A 25 2.17 19.45 6.41
N ARG A 26 1.37 19.00 7.37
CA ARG A 26 0.83 17.63 7.41
C ARG A 26 -0.09 17.32 6.24
N VAL A 27 -0.78 18.33 5.72
CA VAL A 27 -1.65 18.18 4.55
C VAL A 27 -0.79 17.94 3.32
N ALA A 28 0.32 18.65 3.20
CA ALA A 28 1.28 18.42 2.11
C ALA A 28 1.91 17.01 2.21
N VAL A 29 2.29 16.56 3.42
CA VAL A 29 2.82 15.21 3.64
C VAL A 29 1.79 14.15 3.23
N PHE A 30 0.54 14.31 3.63
CA PHE A 30 -0.53 13.42 3.23
C PHE A 30 -0.70 13.39 1.70
N GLY A 31 -0.71 14.55 1.06
CA GLY A 31 -0.80 14.65 -0.40
C GLY A 31 0.35 13.95 -1.11
N TRP A 32 1.59 14.13 -0.63
CA TRP A 32 2.75 13.46 -1.19
C TRP A 32 2.70 11.93 -1.03
N ILE A 33 2.23 11.43 0.12
CA ILE A 33 2.03 9.99 0.33
C ILE A 33 1.04 9.44 -0.69
N GLN A 34 -0.07 10.14 -0.97
CA GLN A 34 -1.06 9.70 -1.96
C GLN A 34 -0.51 9.72 -3.39
N VAL A 35 0.27 10.74 -3.75
CA VAL A 35 0.95 10.78 -5.06
C VAL A 35 1.93 9.61 -5.19
N MET A 36 2.76 9.37 -4.18
CA MET A 36 3.69 8.24 -4.18
C MET A 36 2.99 6.89 -4.28
N LEU A 37 1.88 6.72 -3.57
CA LEU A 37 1.06 5.52 -3.65
C LEU A 37 0.50 5.31 -5.07
N GLY A 38 -0.02 6.38 -5.69
CA GLY A 38 -0.52 6.34 -7.07
C GLY A 38 0.56 6.00 -8.08
N VAL A 39 1.72 6.66 -8.00
CA VAL A 39 2.88 6.40 -8.87
C VAL A 39 3.37 4.97 -8.70
N PHE A 40 3.52 4.51 -7.45
CA PHE A 40 3.95 3.14 -7.19
C PHE A 40 2.96 2.12 -7.75
N SER A 41 1.66 2.33 -7.57
CA SER A 41 0.62 1.44 -8.09
C SER A 41 0.64 1.39 -9.62
N ALA A 42 0.85 2.53 -10.28
CA ALA A 42 0.96 2.60 -11.74
C ALA A 42 2.22 1.88 -12.27
N LEU A 43 3.32 1.93 -11.52
CA LEU A 43 4.57 1.26 -11.89
C LEU A 43 4.62 -0.22 -11.48
N ALA A 44 3.82 -0.63 -10.51
CA ALA A 44 3.84 -2.00 -10.00
C ALA A 44 3.47 -3.04 -11.07
N LEU A 45 2.48 -2.74 -11.92
CA LEU A 45 2.07 -3.63 -13.01
C LEU A 45 3.17 -3.84 -14.06
N PRO A 46 3.72 -2.80 -14.70
CA PRO A 46 4.79 -2.98 -15.67
C PRO A 46 6.06 -3.56 -15.04
N LEU A 47 6.32 -3.26 -13.76
CA LEU A 47 7.44 -3.86 -13.03
C LEU A 47 7.24 -5.38 -12.87
N LEU A 48 6.05 -5.83 -12.48
CA LEU A 48 5.72 -7.26 -12.37
C LEU A 48 5.85 -7.97 -13.72
N PHE A 49 5.40 -7.34 -14.80
CA PHE A 49 5.57 -7.90 -16.16
C PHE A 49 7.02 -7.89 -16.63
N SER A 50 7.87 -6.99 -16.16
CA SER A 50 9.31 -6.97 -16.48
C SER A 50 10.08 -8.11 -15.81
N PHE A 51 9.55 -8.69 -14.74
CA PHE A 51 10.05 -9.91 -14.11
C PHE A 51 9.46 -11.18 -14.73
N ASP A 52 9.14 -11.14 -16.04
CA ASP A 52 8.50 -12.25 -16.78
C ASP A 52 9.40 -13.49 -16.95
N ASP A 53 10.66 -13.41 -16.52
CA ASP A 53 11.54 -14.56 -16.35
C ASP A 53 11.92 -14.79 -14.87
N PRO A 54 11.04 -15.42 -14.07
CA PRO A 54 11.37 -15.84 -12.70
C PRO A 54 12.59 -16.78 -12.67
N GLN A 55 12.90 -17.39 -13.80
CA GLN A 55 14.05 -18.29 -13.96
C GLN A 55 15.39 -17.55 -13.98
N ALA A 56 15.43 -16.28 -14.39
CA ALA A 56 16.66 -15.50 -14.36
C ALA A 56 17.13 -15.23 -12.93
N LEU A 57 16.19 -14.89 -12.03
CA LEU A 57 16.48 -14.67 -10.62
C LEU A 57 16.74 -16.00 -9.87
N SER A 58 15.99 -17.05 -10.20
CA SER A 58 16.21 -18.38 -9.62
C SER A 58 17.55 -18.97 -10.02
N ARG A 59 18.04 -18.74 -11.25
CA ARG A 59 19.40 -19.15 -11.68
C ARG A 59 20.48 -18.46 -10.86
N SER A 60 20.28 -17.21 -10.47
CA SER A 60 21.23 -16.49 -9.62
C SER A 60 21.25 -17.03 -8.19
N LEU A 61 20.14 -17.60 -7.72
CA LEU A 61 19.98 -18.18 -6.38
C LEU A 61 20.24 -19.70 -6.35
N ALA A 62 20.29 -20.37 -7.51
CA ALA A 62 20.50 -21.82 -7.63
C ALA A 62 21.86 -22.33 -7.12
N GLY A 63 22.81 -21.42 -6.82
CA GLY A 63 24.05 -21.74 -6.13
C GLY A 63 23.93 -21.87 -4.61
N ILE A 64 22.77 -21.50 -4.02
CA ILE A 64 22.58 -21.39 -2.57
C ILE A 64 21.48 -22.36 -2.09
N ALA A 65 20.55 -22.76 -2.97
CA ALA A 65 19.40 -23.61 -2.64
C ALA A 65 19.02 -24.50 -3.82
N ASP A 66 18.24 -25.57 -3.58
CA ASP A 66 17.65 -26.36 -4.64
C ASP A 66 16.78 -25.50 -5.57
N GLN A 67 16.75 -25.85 -6.85
CA GLN A 67 16.13 -25.04 -7.91
C GLN A 67 14.64 -24.72 -7.63
N ALA A 68 13.91 -25.63 -6.98
CA ALA A 68 12.53 -25.43 -6.59
C ALA A 68 12.40 -24.45 -5.42
N GLU A 69 13.27 -24.53 -4.41
CA GLU A 69 13.30 -23.63 -3.26
C GLU A 69 13.70 -22.22 -3.68
N ALA A 70 14.68 -22.08 -4.59
CA ALA A 70 15.11 -20.80 -5.13
C ALA A 70 14.00 -20.09 -5.90
N LEU A 71 13.18 -20.83 -6.67
CA LEU A 71 12.01 -20.29 -7.36
C LEU A 71 10.94 -19.76 -6.39
N VAL A 72 10.63 -20.53 -5.36
CA VAL A 72 9.65 -20.14 -4.33
C VAL A 72 10.15 -18.92 -3.58
N LEU A 73 11.42 -18.93 -3.15
CA LEU A 73 12.00 -17.83 -2.37
C LEU A 73 12.09 -16.53 -3.17
N SER A 74 12.48 -16.60 -4.45
CA SER A 74 12.54 -15.43 -5.33
C SER A 74 11.16 -14.83 -5.60
N SER A 75 10.19 -15.67 -5.94
CA SER A 75 8.81 -15.22 -6.16
C SER A 75 8.18 -14.61 -4.91
N PHE A 76 8.43 -15.24 -3.75
CA PHE A 76 7.98 -14.70 -2.47
C PHE A 76 8.66 -13.38 -2.11
N GLY A 77 9.97 -13.27 -2.35
CA GLY A 77 10.75 -12.07 -2.11
C GLY A 77 10.29 -10.87 -2.96
N ILE A 78 10.06 -11.09 -4.25
CA ILE A 78 9.54 -10.05 -5.15
C ILE A 78 8.16 -9.60 -4.69
N ALA A 79 7.26 -10.54 -4.45
CA ALA A 79 5.92 -10.23 -4.00
C ALA A 79 5.92 -9.53 -2.62
N PHE A 80 6.85 -9.89 -1.73
CA PHE A 80 7.04 -9.21 -0.45
C PHE A 80 7.47 -7.75 -0.64
N LEU A 81 8.47 -7.50 -1.49
CA LEU A 81 8.97 -6.15 -1.77
C LEU A 81 7.92 -5.27 -2.44
N VAL A 82 7.21 -5.82 -3.42
CA VAL A 82 6.13 -5.08 -4.10
C VAL A 82 4.99 -4.73 -3.15
N MET A 83 4.72 -5.58 -2.16
CA MET A 83 3.61 -5.40 -1.22
C MET A 83 3.96 -4.50 -0.02
N ILE A 84 5.22 -4.52 0.44
CA ILE A 84 5.61 -3.78 1.65
C ILE A 84 5.60 -2.27 1.45
N VAL A 85 5.96 -1.78 0.25
CA VAL A 85 6.02 -0.33 -0.04
C VAL A 85 4.62 0.31 0.01
N PRO A 86 3.62 -0.15 -0.76
CA PRO A 86 2.29 0.43 -0.68
C PRO A 86 1.65 0.21 0.70
N ALA A 87 1.90 -0.93 1.35
CA ALA A 87 1.42 -1.17 2.71
C ALA A 87 2.00 -0.16 3.72
N ALA A 88 3.28 0.20 3.61
CA ALA A 88 3.90 1.22 4.44
C ALA A 88 3.32 2.63 4.18
N LEU A 89 3.09 2.98 2.92
CA LEU A 89 2.45 4.25 2.56
C LEU A 89 1.03 4.34 3.12
N ILE A 90 0.24 3.27 2.98
CA ILE A 90 -1.11 3.18 3.58
C ILE A 90 -1.02 3.27 5.11
N GLY A 91 -0.09 2.54 5.73
CA GLY A 91 0.13 2.58 7.17
C GLY A 91 0.48 3.98 7.70
N ALA A 92 1.22 4.76 6.93
CA ALA A 92 1.58 6.13 7.26
C ALA A 92 0.38 7.10 7.20
N THR A 93 -0.61 6.83 6.38
CA THR A 93 -1.77 7.73 6.22
C THR A 93 -2.64 7.77 7.46
N PHE A 94 -2.79 6.65 8.16
CA PHE A 94 -3.74 6.52 9.27
C PHE A 94 -3.41 7.43 10.48
N PRO A 95 -2.19 7.37 11.06
CA PRO A 95 -1.84 8.27 12.17
C PRO A 95 -1.78 9.74 11.73
N LEU A 96 -1.43 10.01 10.46
CA LEU A 96 -1.39 11.38 9.94
C LEU A 96 -2.79 12.00 9.85
N VAL A 97 -3.77 11.25 9.32
CA VAL A 97 -5.17 11.69 9.26
C VAL A 97 -5.76 11.82 10.66
N GLY A 98 -5.41 10.89 11.58
CA GLY A 98 -5.81 10.98 12.98
C GLY A 98 -5.32 12.26 13.65
N ASP A 99 -4.05 12.62 13.49
CA ASP A 99 -3.47 13.84 14.06
C ASP A 99 -4.13 15.11 13.46
N LEU A 100 -4.38 15.12 12.15
CA LEU A 100 -5.09 16.21 11.48
C LEU A 100 -6.53 16.38 11.99
N ALA A 101 -7.24 15.27 12.20
CA ALA A 101 -8.61 15.28 12.67
C ALA A 101 -8.71 15.78 14.12
N VAL A 102 -7.84 15.29 15.01
CA VAL A 102 -7.81 15.69 16.42
C VAL A 102 -7.51 17.18 16.59
N ARG A 103 -6.61 17.74 15.79
CA ARG A 103 -6.27 19.18 15.85
C ARG A 103 -7.37 20.11 15.40
N ARG A 104 -8.28 19.64 14.55
CA ARG A 104 -9.38 20.45 14.00
C ARG A 104 -10.67 20.37 14.81
N MET A 105 -10.77 19.42 15.73
CA MET A 105 -11.98 19.17 16.52
C MET A 105 -11.66 19.24 18.01
N SER A 106 -12.55 19.84 18.78
CA SER A 106 -12.42 20.00 20.25
C SER A 106 -12.54 18.67 21.00
N GLU A 107 -13.15 17.65 20.38
CA GLU A 107 -13.42 16.35 21.00
C GLU A 107 -12.65 15.23 20.31
N THR A 108 -11.66 14.66 20.97
CA THR A 108 -10.79 13.62 20.43
C THR A 108 -11.55 12.34 20.05
N GLY A 109 -12.49 11.91 20.88
CA GLY A 109 -13.26 10.68 20.65
C GLY A 109 -14.14 10.77 19.41
N ALA A 110 -14.89 11.85 19.24
CA ALA A 110 -15.74 12.10 18.09
C ALA A 110 -14.93 12.22 16.80
N SER A 111 -13.75 12.86 16.85
CA SER A 111 -12.84 13.01 15.72
C SER A 111 -12.32 11.67 15.22
N VAL A 112 -11.85 10.82 16.12
CA VAL A 112 -11.35 9.48 15.80
C VAL A 112 -12.49 8.62 15.23
N GLY A 113 -13.67 8.63 15.87
CA GLY A 113 -14.83 7.90 15.39
C GLY A 113 -15.25 8.31 13.97
N LYS A 114 -15.22 9.61 13.66
CA LYS A 114 -15.53 10.12 12.32
C LYS A 114 -14.52 9.68 11.26
N VAL A 115 -13.23 9.70 11.58
CA VAL A 115 -12.18 9.21 10.68
C VAL A 115 -12.38 7.73 10.37
N TYR A 116 -12.65 6.90 11.38
CA TYR A 116 -12.93 5.47 11.18
C TYR A 116 -14.19 5.23 10.35
N ALA A 117 -15.27 5.96 10.61
CA ALA A 117 -16.51 5.84 9.86
C ALA A 117 -16.32 6.18 8.37
N ILE A 118 -15.63 7.29 8.07
CA ILE A 118 -15.32 7.69 6.69
C ILE A 118 -14.42 6.67 6.02
N ASN A 119 -13.38 6.18 6.70
CA ASN A 119 -12.48 5.16 6.17
C ASN A 119 -13.24 3.86 5.85
N THR A 120 -14.11 3.41 6.74
CA THR A 120 -14.94 2.21 6.52
C THR A 120 -15.89 2.40 5.35
N ALA A 121 -16.57 3.55 5.27
CA ALA A 121 -17.45 3.87 4.14
C ALA A 121 -16.66 3.90 2.81
N GLY A 122 -15.47 4.51 2.81
CA GLY A 122 -14.58 4.53 1.65
C GLY A 122 -14.15 3.13 1.21
N ASN A 123 -13.81 2.26 2.15
CA ASN A 123 -13.44 0.88 1.85
C ASN A 123 -14.61 0.08 1.26
N VAL A 124 -15.81 0.24 1.80
CA VAL A 124 -17.03 -0.41 1.26
C VAL A 124 -17.32 0.08 -0.16
N LEU A 125 -17.29 1.39 -0.38
CA LEU A 125 -17.47 1.97 -1.71
C LEU A 125 -16.38 1.54 -2.68
N GLY A 126 -15.11 1.57 -2.24
CA GLY A 126 -13.96 1.15 -3.03
C GLY A 126 -13.98 -0.34 -3.41
N ALA A 127 -14.63 -1.18 -2.62
CA ALA A 127 -14.81 -2.59 -2.97
C ALA A 127 -15.99 -2.80 -3.94
N ILE A 128 -17.10 -2.09 -3.74
CA ILE A 128 -18.32 -2.25 -4.55
C ILE A 128 -18.18 -1.60 -5.92
N LEU A 129 -17.66 -0.36 -5.98
CA LEU A 129 -17.58 0.40 -7.24
C LEU A 129 -16.78 -0.32 -8.35
N PRO A 130 -15.54 -0.79 -8.10
CA PRO A 130 -14.80 -1.54 -9.11
C PRO A 130 -15.47 -2.87 -9.46
N GLY A 131 -15.95 -3.60 -8.45
CA GLY A 131 -16.57 -4.92 -8.67
C GLY A 131 -17.87 -4.87 -9.47
N VAL A 132 -18.73 -3.89 -9.21
CA VAL A 132 -20.05 -3.81 -9.84
C VAL A 132 -20.06 -2.93 -11.08
N LEU A 133 -19.37 -1.79 -11.06
CA LEU A 133 -19.42 -0.82 -12.15
C LEU A 133 -18.31 -1.03 -13.18
N LEU A 134 -17.05 -1.09 -12.73
CA LEU A 134 -15.91 -1.14 -13.64
C LEU A 134 -15.82 -2.48 -14.37
N LEU A 135 -16.01 -3.60 -13.67
CA LEU A 135 -15.95 -4.92 -14.30
C LEU A 135 -17.10 -5.15 -15.28
N ASN A 136 -18.30 -4.65 -14.99
CA ASN A 136 -19.45 -4.79 -15.88
C ASN A 136 -19.39 -3.88 -17.13
N TRP A 137 -18.82 -2.67 -16.98
CA TRP A 137 -18.83 -1.67 -18.05
C TRP A 137 -17.58 -1.68 -18.92
N LEU A 138 -16.42 -1.91 -18.33
CA LEU A 138 -15.12 -1.82 -19.01
C LEU A 138 -14.51 -3.20 -19.32
N GLY A 139 -15.03 -4.27 -18.72
CA GLY A 139 -14.40 -5.58 -18.78
C GLY A 139 -13.08 -5.63 -17.98
N ILE A 140 -12.59 -6.84 -17.70
CA ILE A 140 -11.41 -7.06 -16.85
C ILE A 140 -10.18 -6.33 -17.39
N GLN A 141 -9.94 -6.36 -18.70
CA GLN A 141 -8.72 -5.77 -19.29
C GLN A 141 -8.65 -4.25 -19.21
N LYS A 142 -9.79 -3.54 -19.32
CA LYS A 142 -9.83 -2.08 -19.25
C LYS A 142 -10.00 -1.54 -17.83
N SER A 143 -10.37 -2.39 -16.89
CA SER A 143 -10.50 -1.99 -15.47
C SER A 143 -9.15 -1.99 -14.73
N ILE A 144 -8.12 -2.61 -15.32
CA ILE A 144 -6.77 -2.72 -14.74
C ILE A 144 -5.83 -1.64 -15.30
N LEU A 145 -6.15 -1.05 -16.45
CA LEU A 145 -5.43 0.08 -17.05
C LEU A 145 -5.96 1.42 -16.56
#